data_599f8cd1a4055042c1583b3909436a9a
#
_entry.id   599f8cd1a4055042c1583b3909436a9a
#
_cell.length_a   1.000
_cell.length_b   1.000
_cell.length_c   1.000
_cell.angle_alpha   90.00
_cell.angle_beta   90.00
_cell.angle_gamma   90.00
#
_symmetry.space_group_name_H-M   'P 1'
#
loop_
_entity.id
_entity.type
_entity.pdbx_description
1 polymer ?
#
loop_
_entity_poly.entity_id
_entity_poly.type
_entity_poly.pdbx_seq_one_letter_code
_entity_poly.pdbx_strand_id
1 'polypeptide(L)' 'MKNAPDQPTRHHIIPRSRAFKGIEGVCIVPRVMHELYHHLFGNMKPEEIPEYLNEHFWNGNYVITIKKKPPG' A
#
# COMPACT_ATOMS: atom_id res chain seq x y z
N MET A 1 -18.52 12.26 14.99
CA MET A 1 -18.70 11.36 13.84
C MET A 1 -17.64 10.28 13.84
N LYS A 2 -18.08 9.06 13.80
CA LYS A 2 -17.14 7.96 13.93
C LYS A 2 -16.43 7.60 12.64
N ASN A 3 -16.87 8.12 11.51
CA ASN A 3 -16.25 7.79 10.22
C ASN A 3 -15.77 9.01 9.49
N ALA A 4 -15.11 9.92 10.24
CA ALA A 4 -14.56 11.12 9.63
C ALA A 4 -13.49 10.73 8.60
N PRO A 5 -13.39 11.49 7.50
CA PRO A 5 -12.40 11.16 6.46
C PRO A 5 -10.95 11.18 6.95
N ASP A 6 -10.66 12.00 7.95
CA ASP A 6 -9.30 12.10 8.48
C ASP A 6 -9.06 11.24 9.70
N GLN A 7 -10.01 10.38 10.04
CA GLN A 7 -9.85 9.47 11.17
C GLN A 7 -8.65 8.56 10.93
N PRO A 8 -7.74 8.41 11.91
CA PRO A 8 -6.59 7.52 11.75
C PRO A 8 -7.03 6.08 11.60
N THR A 9 -6.40 5.38 10.68
CA THR A 9 -6.68 3.96 10.47
C THR A 9 -5.37 3.21 10.35
N ARG A 10 -5.43 1.91 10.60
CA ARG A 10 -4.26 1.03 10.54
C ARG A 10 -4.20 0.38 9.17
N HIS A 11 -3.21 0.79 8.39
CA HIS A 11 -2.96 0.22 7.07
C HIS A 11 -1.86 -0.82 7.19
N HIS A 12 -2.18 -2.06 6.84
CA HIS A 12 -1.17 -3.11 6.80
C HIS A 12 -0.34 -2.94 5.53
N ILE A 13 0.95 -2.71 5.71
CA ILE A 13 1.84 -2.48 4.57
C ILE A 13 1.83 -3.68 3.64
N ILE A 14 1.92 -4.87 4.20
CA ILE A 14 1.66 -6.09 3.46
C ILE A 14 0.27 -6.58 3.85
N PRO A 15 -0.65 -6.79 2.90
CA PRO A 15 -1.98 -7.27 3.26
C PRO A 15 -1.90 -8.51 4.14
N ARG A 16 -2.76 -8.57 5.14
CA ARG A 16 -2.71 -9.67 6.11
C ARG A 16 -2.79 -11.03 5.45
N SER A 17 -3.56 -11.15 4.40
CA SER A 17 -3.70 -12.41 3.69
C SER A 17 -2.43 -12.81 2.96
N ARG A 18 -1.48 -11.89 2.81
CA ARG A 18 -0.23 -12.15 2.09
C ARG A 18 1.00 -11.97 2.97
N ALA A 19 0.81 -11.58 4.22
CA ALA A 19 1.91 -11.39 5.13
C ALA A 19 2.28 -12.72 5.77
N PHE A 20 3.58 -12.97 5.87
CA PHE A 20 4.06 -14.19 6.47
C PHE A 20 4.02 -14.03 7.98
N LYS A 21 3.14 -14.80 8.61
CA LYS A 21 2.98 -14.80 10.07
C LYS A 21 2.62 -13.44 10.65
N GLY A 22 2.09 -12.55 9.82
CA GLY A 22 1.63 -11.26 10.30
C GLY A 22 2.72 -10.37 10.87
N ILE A 23 3.95 -10.55 10.45
CA ILE A 23 5.07 -9.81 11.01
C ILE A 23 5.32 -8.47 10.32
N GLU A 24 4.60 -8.20 9.24
CA GLU A 24 4.78 -6.95 8.53
C GLU A 24 4.15 -5.79 9.30
N GLY A 25 4.72 -4.61 9.11
CA GLY A 25 4.31 -3.46 9.88
C GLY A 25 2.97 -2.87 9.48
N VAL A 26 2.59 -1.90 10.26
CA VAL A 26 1.35 -1.15 10.06
C VAL A 26 1.72 0.31 9.93
N CYS A 27 1.06 1.00 9.02
CA CYS A 27 1.21 2.43 8.85
C CYS A 27 -0.12 3.11 9.20
N ILE A 28 -0.07 4.18 9.96
CA ILE A 28 -1.29 4.90 10.33
C ILE A 28 -1.56 5.94 9.24
N VAL A 29 -2.72 5.84 8.64
CA VAL A 29 -3.11 6.76 7.57
C VAL A 29 -4.54 7.23 7.77
N PRO A 30 -4.88 8.43 7.27
CA PRO A 30 -6.27 8.88 7.33
C PRO A 30 -7.20 7.92 6.59
N ARG A 31 -8.41 7.79 7.10
CA ARG A 31 -9.37 6.83 6.56
C ARG A 31 -9.58 7.01 5.05
N VAL A 32 -9.69 8.25 4.60
CA VAL A 32 -9.96 8.48 3.18
C VAL A 32 -8.80 7.98 2.32
N MET A 33 -7.59 8.18 2.76
CA MET A 33 -6.43 7.70 2.01
C MET A 33 -6.33 6.19 2.06
N HIS A 34 -6.69 5.60 3.18
CA HIS A 34 -6.70 4.15 3.33
C HIS A 34 -7.68 3.53 2.34
N GLU A 35 -8.87 4.12 2.25
CA GLU A 35 -9.89 3.61 1.34
C GLU A 35 -9.47 3.76 -0.12
N LEU A 36 -8.88 4.92 -0.47
CA LEU A 36 -8.40 5.15 -1.82
C LEU A 36 -7.28 4.18 -2.19
N TYR A 37 -6.40 3.93 -1.26
CA TYR A 37 -5.31 2.99 -1.48
C TYR A 37 -5.86 1.61 -1.84
N HIS A 38 -6.81 1.12 -1.05
CA HIS A 38 -7.37 -0.20 -1.31
C HIS A 38 -8.22 -0.23 -2.57
N HIS A 39 -8.83 0.89 -2.89
CA HIS A 39 -9.60 0.99 -4.13
C HIS A 39 -8.69 0.88 -5.36
N LEU A 40 -7.52 1.49 -5.29
CA LEU A 40 -6.58 1.48 -6.41
C LEU A 40 -5.77 0.19 -6.47
N PHE A 41 -5.27 -0.26 -5.33
CA PHE A 41 -4.26 -1.30 -5.33
C PHE A 41 -4.72 -2.64 -4.76
N GLY A 42 -5.91 -2.66 -4.15
CA GLY A 42 -6.41 -3.89 -3.58
C GLY A 42 -5.44 -4.49 -2.57
N ASN A 43 -5.06 -5.73 -2.77
CA ASN A 43 -4.17 -6.44 -1.86
C ASN A 43 -2.74 -6.55 -2.40
N MET A 44 -2.32 -5.58 -3.19
CA MET A 44 -0.96 -5.59 -3.70
C MET A 44 0.05 -5.33 -2.60
N LYS A 45 1.19 -6.01 -2.71
CA LYS A 45 2.34 -5.70 -1.87
C LYS A 45 3.06 -4.48 -2.43
N PRO A 46 3.85 -3.77 -1.60
CA PRO A 46 4.57 -2.59 -2.09
C PRO A 46 5.40 -2.84 -3.33
N GLU A 47 5.98 -4.02 -3.46
CA GLU A 47 6.81 -4.34 -4.62
C GLU A 47 6.01 -4.45 -5.91
N GLU A 48 4.71 -4.66 -5.81
CA GLU A 48 3.84 -4.83 -6.97
C GLU A 48 3.28 -3.50 -7.47
N ILE A 49 3.26 -2.49 -6.61
CA ILE A 49 2.58 -1.24 -6.92
C ILE A 49 3.29 -0.42 -8.00
N PRO A 50 4.62 -0.26 -7.97
CA PRO A 50 5.26 0.53 -9.03
C PRO A 50 5.04 -0.03 -10.42
N GLU A 51 5.07 -1.34 -10.56
CA GLU A 51 4.82 -1.97 -11.84
C GLU A 51 3.38 -1.74 -12.31
N TYR A 52 2.44 -1.83 -11.37
CA TYR A 52 1.04 -1.56 -11.68
C TYR A 52 0.86 -0.12 -12.15
N LEU A 53 1.48 0.83 -11.44
CA LEU A 53 1.39 2.23 -11.82
C LEU A 53 2.00 2.48 -13.19
N ASN A 54 3.16 1.87 -13.45
CA ASN A 54 3.84 2.03 -14.72
C ASN A 54 2.98 1.52 -15.86
N GLU A 55 2.38 0.36 -15.67
CA GLU A 55 1.58 -0.27 -16.72
C GLU A 55 0.29 0.47 -17.00
N HIS A 56 -0.37 0.93 -15.95
CA HIS A 56 -1.72 1.48 -16.09
C HIS A 56 -1.78 2.98 -16.19
N PHE A 57 -0.76 3.69 -15.75
CA PHE A 57 -0.78 5.14 -15.71
C PHE A 57 0.35 5.80 -16.50
N TRP A 58 1.41 5.07 -16.82
CA TRP A 58 2.60 5.63 -17.47
C TRP A 58 2.94 4.91 -18.76
N ASN A 59 2.04 4.11 -19.29
CA ASN A 59 2.22 3.39 -20.57
C ASN A 59 3.46 2.51 -20.59
N GLY A 60 3.91 2.05 -19.45
CA GLY A 60 5.10 1.21 -19.40
C GLY A 60 6.40 1.94 -19.76
N ASN A 61 6.40 3.26 -19.67
CA ASN A 61 7.54 4.05 -20.15
C ASN A 61 8.68 4.16 -19.15
N TYR A 62 8.52 3.60 -17.95
CA TYR A 62 9.53 3.76 -16.91
C TYR A 62 10.01 2.42 -16.40
N VAL A 63 11.25 2.39 -15.95
CA VAL A 63 11.80 1.23 -15.26
C VAL A 63 11.90 1.60 -13.79
N ILE A 64 11.18 0.89 -12.95
CA ILE A 64 11.10 1.20 -11.53
C ILE A 64 11.51 -0.02 -10.73
N THR A 65 12.44 0.17 -9.81
CA THR A 65 12.79 -0.86 -8.85
C THR A 65 12.49 -0.36 -7.45
N ILE A 66 12.06 -1.27 -6.59
CA ILE A 66 11.75 -0.93 -5.21
C ILE A 66 12.44 -1.93 -4.31
N LYS A 67 13.09 -1.42 -3.27
CA LYS A 67 13.78 -2.26 -2.30
C LYS A 67 13.35 -1.88 -0.90
N LYS A 68 13.11 -2.88 -0.10
CA LYS A 68 12.82 -2.65 1.30
C LYS A 68 14.10 -2.18 2.00
N LYS A 69 13.99 -1.14 2.80
CA LYS A 69 15.15 -0.68 3.56
C LYS A 69 15.56 -1.73 4.56
N PRO A 70 16.85 -1.94 4.74
CA PRO A 70 17.28 -2.89 5.77
C PRO A 70 16.91 -2.37 7.15
N PRO A 71 16.65 -3.28 8.09
CA PRO A 71 16.34 -2.88 9.46
C PRO A 71 17.55 -2.22 10.11
N GLY A 72 17.29 -1.32 11.02
CA GLY A 72 18.33 -0.67 11.77
C GLY A 72 18.64 0.75 11.42
#